data_062b6fd4e4284537e416de9691ccc66d
#
_entry.id   062b6fd4e4284537e416de9691ccc66d
#
_cell.length_a   1.000
_cell.length_b   1.000
_cell.length_c   1.000
_cell.angle_alpha   90.00
_cell.angle_beta   90.00
_cell.angle_gamma   90.00
#
_symmetry.space_group_name_H-M   'P 1'
#
loop_
_entity.id
_entity.type
_entity.pdbx_description
1 polymer ?
#
loop_
_entity_poly.entity_id
_entity_poly.type
_entity_poly.pdbx_seq_one_letter_code
_entity_poly.pdbx_strand_id
1 'polypeptide(L)'
;MNIENAKSQMRKGMLDYCVLLLLSRESCYANDIITRLKQAELIVVEGALYPLLNSLKKDGLLSYEWRESTQGPPRKYYMITDLGREQ
;
A
#
# COMPACT_ATOMS: atom_id res chain seq x y z
N MET A 1 18.71 -16.41 13.61
CA MET A 1 17.83 -15.77 12.62
C MET A 1 18.04 -16.40 11.25
N ASN A 2 16.97 -16.74 10.60
CA ASN A 2 17.02 -17.34 9.27
C ASN A 2 17.26 -16.24 8.23
N ILE A 3 18.19 -16.48 7.29
CA ILE A 3 18.50 -15.49 6.25
C ILE A 3 17.27 -15.21 5.38
N GLU A 4 16.47 -16.22 5.08
CA GLU A 4 15.25 -16.04 4.29
C GLU A 4 14.24 -15.16 5.01
N ASN A 5 14.12 -15.30 6.33
CA ASN A 5 13.24 -14.44 7.12
C ASN A 5 13.74 -13.01 7.11
N ALA A 6 15.06 -12.81 7.22
CA ALA A 6 15.64 -11.48 7.15
C ALA A 6 15.36 -10.81 5.81
N LYS A 7 15.51 -11.55 4.70
CA LYS A 7 15.21 -11.04 3.36
C LYS A 7 13.74 -10.68 3.23
N SER A 8 12.84 -11.52 3.76
CA SER A 8 11.40 -11.26 3.72
C SER A 8 11.05 -10.00 4.49
N GLN A 9 11.64 -9.81 5.67
CA GLN A 9 11.37 -8.62 6.47
C GLN A 9 11.87 -7.35 5.79
N MET A 10 13.05 -7.40 5.18
CA MET A 10 13.59 -6.28 4.43
C MET A 10 12.72 -5.93 3.23
N ARG A 11 12.26 -6.94 2.51
CA ARG A 11 11.38 -6.75 1.36
C ARG A 11 10.06 -6.13 1.76
N LYS A 12 9.49 -6.60 2.89
CA LYS A 12 8.25 -6.06 3.43
C LYS A 12 8.42 -4.59 3.80
N GLY A 13 9.51 -4.26 4.49
CA GLY A 13 9.79 -2.88 4.88
C GLY A 13 9.93 -1.96 3.68
N MET A 14 10.58 -2.45 2.62
CA MET A 14 10.73 -1.69 1.38
C MET A 14 9.37 -1.43 0.72
N LEU A 15 8.49 -2.43 0.69
CA LEU A 15 7.16 -2.26 0.10
C LEU A 15 6.32 -1.28 0.92
N ASP A 16 6.37 -1.37 2.26
CA ASP A 16 5.67 -0.43 3.12
C ASP A 16 6.10 1.01 2.81
N TYR A 17 7.41 1.22 2.71
CA TYR A 17 7.97 2.53 2.41
C TYR A 17 7.52 3.03 1.03
N CYS A 18 7.56 2.16 0.02
CA CYS A 18 7.18 2.53 -1.34
C CYS A 18 5.70 2.89 -1.43
N VAL A 19 4.83 2.15 -0.74
CA VAL A 19 3.40 2.46 -0.70
C VAL A 19 3.15 3.81 -0.03
N LEU A 20 3.80 4.07 1.10
CA LEU A 20 3.65 5.35 1.78
C LEU A 20 4.16 6.50 0.92
N LEU A 21 5.29 6.33 0.27
CA LEU A 21 5.84 7.34 -0.61
C LEU A 21 4.92 7.64 -1.78
N LEU A 22 4.37 6.59 -2.38
CA LEU A 22 3.43 6.73 -3.49
C LEU A 22 2.19 7.51 -3.06
N LEU A 23 1.58 7.13 -1.93
CA LEU A 23 0.38 7.78 -1.44
C LEU A 23 0.64 9.18 -0.90
N SER A 24 1.89 9.51 -0.54
CA SER A 24 2.24 10.86 -0.15
C SER A 24 2.15 11.83 -1.32
N ARG A 25 2.28 11.31 -2.54
CA ARG A 25 2.19 12.11 -3.76
C ARG A 25 0.78 12.16 -4.31
N GLU A 26 0.03 11.08 -4.18
CA GLU A 26 -1.27 10.95 -4.81
C GLU A 26 -2.07 9.83 -4.12
N SER A 27 -3.29 10.15 -3.71
CA SER A 27 -4.20 9.12 -3.20
C SER A 27 -4.66 8.23 -4.34
N CYS A 28 -4.86 6.95 -4.09
CA CYS A 28 -5.24 6.01 -5.15
C CYS A 28 -5.99 4.79 -4.65
N TYR A 29 -6.63 4.12 -5.62
CA TYR A 29 -7.24 2.82 -5.40
C TYR A 29 -6.16 1.74 -5.34
N ALA A 30 -6.51 0.58 -4.77
CA ALA A 30 -5.56 -0.54 -4.65
C ALA A 30 -4.98 -0.96 -6.00
N ASN A 31 -5.82 -1.04 -7.04
CA ASN A 31 -5.35 -1.41 -8.37
C ASN A 31 -4.34 -0.40 -8.93
N ASP A 32 -4.52 0.87 -8.63
CA ASP A 32 -3.58 1.91 -9.05
C ASP A 32 -2.24 1.77 -8.33
N ILE A 33 -2.28 1.38 -7.06
CA ILE A 33 -1.06 1.13 -6.30
C ILE A 33 -0.26 0.01 -6.96
N ILE A 34 -0.93 -1.10 -7.31
CA ILE A 34 -0.27 -2.23 -7.98
C ILE A 34 0.35 -1.78 -9.30
N THR A 35 -0.41 -1.05 -10.11
CA THR A 35 0.06 -0.57 -11.41
C THR A 35 1.30 0.31 -11.27
N ARG A 36 1.28 1.23 -10.32
CA ARG A 36 2.41 2.14 -10.10
C ARG A 36 3.64 1.43 -9.57
N LEU A 37 3.45 0.44 -8.69
CA LEU A 37 4.56 -0.37 -8.21
C LEU A 37 5.20 -1.16 -9.34
N LYS A 38 4.39 -1.69 -10.26
CA LYS A 38 4.91 -2.37 -11.45
C LYS A 38 5.70 -1.43 -12.34
N GLN A 39 5.23 -0.19 -12.49
CA GLN A 39 5.95 0.81 -13.28
C GLN A 39 7.31 1.13 -12.67
N ALA A 40 7.45 0.99 -11.36
CA ALA A 40 8.72 1.15 -10.65
C ALA A 40 9.50 -0.15 -10.58
N GLU A 41 9.11 -1.15 -11.37
CA GLU A 41 9.75 -2.47 -11.44
C GLU A 41 9.68 -3.26 -10.14
N LEU A 42 8.67 -2.97 -9.30
CA LEU A 42 8.43 -3.72 -8.08
C LEU A 42 7.30 -4.69 -8.33
N ILE A 43 7.55 -5.98 -8.08
CA ILE A 43 6.56 -7.02 -8.27
C ILE A 43 5.79 -7.24 -6.98
N VAL A 44 4.49 -6.96 -7.03
CA VAL A 44 3.60 -7.17 -5.89
C VAL A 44 2.36 -7.89 -6.37
N VAL A 45 2.07 -9.03 -5.74
CA VAL A 45 0.82 -9.74 -6.02
C VAL A 45 -0.29 -9.17 -5.15
N GLU A 46 -1.52 -9.21 -5.66
CA GLU A 46 -2.68 -8.66 -4.93
C GLU A 46 -2.80 -9.26 -3.53
N GLY A 47 -2.55 -10.57 -3.41
CA GLY A 47 -2.66 -11.25 -2.13
C GLY A 47 -1.70 -10.73 -1.07
N ALA A 48 -0.60 -10.10 -1.48
CA ALA A 48 0.36 -9.50 -0.55
C ALA A 48 0.03 -8.03 -0.26
N LEU A 49 -0.59 -7.33 -1.21
CA LEU A 49 -0.88 -5.90 -1.07
C LEU A 49 -1.95 -5.62 -0.02
N TYR A 50 -3.07 -6.35 -0.06
CA TYR A 50 -4.18 -6.07 0.87
C TYR A 50 -3.79 -6.24 2.33
N PRO A 51 -3.10 -7.31 2.74
CA PRO A 51 -2.60 -7.40 4.12
C PRO A 51 -1.68 -6.26 4.50
N LEU A 52 -0.84 -5.82 3.56
CA LEU A 52 0.07 -4.70 3.79
C LEU A 52 -0.71 -3.40 4.02
N LEU A 53 -1.70 -3.11 3.19
CA LEU A 53 -2.55 -1.93 3.35
C LEU A 53 -3.31 -1.95 4.67
N ASN A 54 -3.84 -3.13 5.05
CA ASN A 54 -4.54 -3.28 6.32
C ASN A 54 -3.60 -3.04 7.51
N SER A 55 -2.38 -3.53 7.43
CA SER A 55 -1.38 -3.33 8.47
C SER A 55 -1.04 -1.84 8.62
N LEU A 56 -0.81 -1.15 7.52
CA LEU A 56 -0.52 0.28 7.55
C LEU A 56 -1.69 1.10 8.09
N LYS A 57 -2.92 0.71 7.73
CA LYS A 57 -4.12 1.37 8.27
C LYS A 57 -4.22 1.13 9.77
N LYS A 58 -3.98 -0.09 10.24
CA LYS A 58 -4.03 -0.43 11.65
C LYS A 58 -3.03 0.39 12.46
N ASP A 59 -1.87 0.65 11.88
CA ASP A 59 -0.83 1.45 12.52
C ASP A 59 -1.09 2.96 12.43
N GLY A 60 -2.19 3.35 11.78
CA GLY A 60 -2.56 4.75 11.66
C GLY A 60 -1.83 5.52 10.58
N LEU A 61 -1.09 4.83 9.72
CA LEU A 61 -0.29 5.47 8.66
C LEU A 61 -1.10 5.72 7.39
N LEU A 62 -2.16 4.95 7.17
CA LEU A 62 -3.08 5.10 6.06
C LEU A 62 -4.52 5.18 6.55
N SER A 63 -5.35 5.81 5.74
CA SER A 63 -6.80 5.77 5.89
C SER A 63 -7.42 5.46 4.54
N TYR A 64 -8.72 5.23 4.51
CA TYR A 64 -9.41 5.04 3.24
C TYR A 64 -10.84 5.53 3.34
N GLU A 65 -11.43 5.83 2.18
CA GLU A 65 -12.86 6.10 2.06
C GLU A 65 -13.43 5.21 0.97
N TRP A 66 -14.71 4.88 1.11
CA TRP A 66 -15.41 4.16 0.06
C TRP A 66 -15.86 5.15 -1.00
N ARG A 67 -15.64 4.80 -2.26
CA ARG A 67 -16.12 5.58 -3.40
C ARG A 67 -16.97 4.71 -4.29
N GLU A 68 -18.07 5.26 -4.77
CA GLU A 68 -18.94 4.55 -5.68
C GLU A 68 -18.25 4.38 -7.03
N SER A 69 -18.55 3.24 -7.68
CA SER A 69 -18.05 2.94 -9.01
C SER A 69 -19.23 2.85 -9.94
N THR A 70 -19.09 3.43 -11.14
CA THR A 70 -20.14 3.38 -12.16
C THR A 70 -20.28 1.99 -12.78
N GLN A 71 -19.30 1.11 -12.58
CA GLN A 71 -19.25 -0.20 -13.24
C GLN A 71 -19.05 -1.35 -12.28
N GLY A 72 -19.44 -1.20 -11.03
CA GLY A 72 -19.27 -2.29 -10.08
C GLY A 72 -19.50 -1.86 -8.65
N PRO A 73 -19.09 -2.70 -7.68
CA PRO A 73 -19.24 -2.37 -6.26
C PRO A 73 -18.38 -1.19 -5.86
N PRO A 74 -18.69 -0.54 -4.73
CA PRO A 74 -17.85 0.54 -4.21
C PRO A 74 -16.40 0.08 -4.01
N ARG A 75 -15.47 1.00 -4.17
CA ARG A 75 -14.03 0.73 -4.05
C ARG A 75 -13.42 1.57 -2.95
N LYS A 76 -12.40 1.05 -2.30
CA LYS A 76 -11.64 1.77 -1.29
C LYS A 76 -10.63 2.68 -1.97
N TYR A 77 -10.64 3.95 -1.56
CA TYR A 77 -9.70 4.96 -2.04
C TYR A 77 -8.74 5.27 -0.90
N TYR A 78 -7.48 4.88 -1.03
CA TYR A 78 -6.50 4.97 0.05
C TYR A 78 -5.79 6.31 0.06
N MET A 79 -5.55 6.82 1.27
CA MET A 79 -4.92 8.11 1.50
C MET A 79 -3.89 7.97 2.61
N ILE A 80 -2.80 8.73 2.52
CA ILE A 80 -1.83 8.78 3.60
C ILE A 80 -2.34 9.71 4.71
N THR A 81 -2.07 9.37 5.97
CA THR A 81 -2.40 10.22 7.10
C THR A 81 -1.24 11.16 7.41
N ASP A 82 -1.48 12.14 8.30
CA ASP A 82 -0.40 13.01 8.75
C ASP A 82 0.71 12.20 9.43
N LEU A 83 0.33 11.21 10.24
CA LEU A 83 1.28 10.31 10.87
C LEU A 83 2.10 9.54 9.81
N GLY A 84 1.44 9.10 8.74
CA GLY A 84 2.11 8.39 7.65
C GLY A 84 3.15 9.25 6.96
N ARG A 85 2.90 10.56 6.82
CA ARG A 85 3.84 11.49 6.19
C ARG A 85 5.10 11.70 7.02
N GLU A 86 5.01 11.48 8.32
CA GLU A 86 6.14 11.64 9.23
C GLU A 86 7.10 10.44 9.24
N GLN A 87 6.70 9.32 8.63
CA GLN A 87 7.52 8.10 8.62
C GLN A 87 8.58 8.04 7.49
#